data_128a09a1a947f082373c1af1bef9dc5f
#
_entry.id   128a09a1a947f082373c1af1bef9dc5f
#
_cell.length_a   1.000
_cell.length_b   1.000
_cell.length_c   1.000
_cell.angle_alpha   90.00
_cell.angle_beta   90.00
_cell.angle_gamma   90.00
#
_symmetry.space_group_name_H-M   'P 1'
#
loop_
_entity.id
_entity.type
_entity.pdbx_description
1 polymer ?
#
loop_
_entity_poly.entity_id
_entity_poly.type
_entity_poly.pdbx_seq_one_letter_code
_entity_poly.pdbx_strand_id
1 'polypeptide(L)'
;MDIRNNAAVYHFQKKKYLPVDNFMDEAVAKHITDQYVALAKADTANKLRDDQCPVNSKAWYGQPKCEYVMVDCLPKVEELTGLKLFPTYTYMRVYGPGELLHQHQDRPSCEISVTINLGQSNDFDWPIWYADPEDLTIRMPVSVPPLSAMVYRGCEVPHWRDELITPETTDWQCQLFLHYVDRHGPCSQSAYDRREKLFIEPIGTSEVYKILQARTDNDRLIRFDIVKEEA
;
A
#
# COMPACT_ATOMS: atom_id res chain seq x y z
N MET A 1 7.83 24.11 8.53
CA MET A 1 7.12 23.33 9.55
C MET A 1 8.19 22.72 10.45
N ASP A 2 8.13 22.94 11.78
CA ASP A 2 9.15 22.35 12.67
C ASP A 2 8.88 20.84 12.81
N ILE A 3 9.79 20.00 12.25
CA ILE A 3 9.69 18.54 12.27
C ILE A 3 9.49 17.99 13.68
N ARG A 4 9.98 18.70 14.71
CA ARG A 4 9.85 18.31 16.12
C ARG A 4 8.42 18.39 16.65
N ASN A 5 7.55 19.16 16.00
CA ASN A 5 6.15 19.32 16.40
C ASN A 5 5.22 18.29 15.75
N ASN A 6 5.70 17.49 14.77
CA ASN A 6 4.92 16.43 14.15
C ASN A 6 5.48 15.06 14.57
N ALA A 7 4.83 14.44 15.55
CA ALA A 7 5.28 13.14 16.09
C ALA A 7 5.33 12.02 15.03
N ALA A 8 4.41 12.01 14.06
CA ALA A 8 4.38 11.01 12.99
C ALA A 8 5.60 11.15 12.07
N VAL A 9 5.88 12.39 11.60
CA VAL A 9 7.03 12.68 10.77
C VAL A 9 8.33 12.32 11.48
N TYR A 10 8.46 12.73 12.77
CA TYR A 10 9.65 12.38 13.56
C TYR A 10 9.84 10.87 13.68
N HIS A 11 8.76 10.13 14.00
CA HIS A 11 8.80 8.67 14.11
C HIS A 11 9.22 8.04 12.79
N PHE A 12 8.57 8.41 11.67
CA PHE A 12 8.88 7.90 10.34
C PHE A 12 10.33 8.17 9.94
N GLN A 13 10.82 9.39 10.13
CA GLN A 13 12.20 9.76 9.80
C GLN A 13 13.21 9.00 10.65
N LYS A 14 12.91 8.78 11.93
CA LYS A 14 13.82 8.12 12.89
C LYS A 14 13.79 6.60 12.76
N LYS A 15 12.58 6.00 12.66
CA LYS A 15 12.39 4.54 12.68
C LYS A 15 12.29 3.93 11.29
N LYS A 16 12.11 4.76 10.24
CA LYS A 16 11.94 4.34 8.85
C LYS A 16 10.62 3.62 8.55
N TYR A 17 9.75 3.47 9.53
CA TYR A 17 8.38 2.96 9.40
C TYR A 17 7.44 3.66 10.38
N LEU A 18 6.14 3.59 10.08
CA LEU A 18 5.07 4.20 10.88
C LEU A 18 3.78 3.38 10.74
N PRO A 19 3.30 2.69 11.80
CA PRO A 19 1.96 2.12 11.80
C PRO A 19 0.91 3.23 11.89
N VAL A 20 -0.19 3.06 11.17
CA VAL A 20 -1.28 4.04 11.10
C VAL A 20 -2.62 3.32 11.18
N ASP A 21 -3.31 3.50 12.28
CA ASP A 21 -4.66 2.95 12.48
C ASP A 21 -5.69 3.72 11.66
N ASN A 22 -6.76 3.04 11.25
CA ASN A 22 -7.86 3.62 10.48
C ASN A 22 -7.37 4.46 9.27
N PHE A 23 -6.42 3.89 8.54
CA PHE A 23 -5.82 4.54 7.38
C PHE A 23 -6.82 4.63 6.22
N MET A 24 -7.55 3.54 5.98
CA MET A 24 -8.47 3.40 4.84
C MET A 24 -9.92 3.59 5.26
N ASP A 25 -10.70 4.12 4.35
CA ASP A 25 -12.15 4.17 4.50
C ASP A 25 -12.78 2.78 4.33
N GLU A 26 -13.73 2.47 5.21
CA GLU A 26 -14.39 1.19 5.26
C GLU A 26 -15.17 0.88 3.97
N ALA A 27 -15.89 1.84 3.40
CA ALA A 27 -16.68 1.62 2.19
C ALA A 27 -15.78 1.39 0.96
N VAL A 28 -14.67 2.13 0.85
CA VAL A 28 -13.66 1.93 -0.19
C VAL A 28 -12.98 0.57 -0.03
N ALA A 29 -12.53 0.25 1.19
CA ALA A 29 -11.87 -1.01 1.49
C ALA A 29 -12.79 -2.19 1.18
N LYS A 30 -14.05 -2.14 1.63
CA LYS A 30 -15.06 -3.17 1.35
C LYS A 30 -15.29 -3.36 -0.14
N HIS A 31 -15.49 -2.27 -0.89
CA HIS A 31 -15.74 -2.36 -2.33
C HIS A 31 -14.58 -3.03 -3.08
N ILE A 32 -13.35 -2.67 -2.74
CA ILE A 32 -12.15 -3.26 -3.35
C ILE A 32 -12.00 -4.73 -2.92
N THR A 33 -12.11 -5.01 -1.62
CA THR A 33 -11.98 -6.37 -1.08
C THR A 33 -12.97 -7.33 -1.70
N ASP A 34 -14.26 -6.98 -1.76
CA ASP A 34 -15.30 -7.83 -2.34
C ASP A 34 -14.96 -8.22 -3.78
N GLN A 35 -14.49 -7.25 -4.58
CA GLN A 35 -14.11 -7.50 -5.97
C GLN A 35 -12.89 -8.44 -6.08
N TYR A 36 -11.80 -8.14 -5.36
CA TYR A 36 -10.55 -8.90 -5.54
C TYR A 36 -10.61 -10.28 -4.89
N VAL A 37 -11.34 -10.45 -3.79
CA VAL A 37 -11.61 -11.77 -3.22
C VAL A 37 -12.45 -12.63 -4.18
N ALA A 38 -13.46 -12.05 -4.84
CA ALA A 38 -14.23 -12.75 -5.88
C ALA A 38 -13.34 -13.17 -7.07
N LEU A 39 -12.47 -12.28 -7.55
CA LEU A 39 -11.51 -12.58 -8.61
C LEU A 39 -10.50 -13.67 -8.20
N ALA A 40 -10.02 -13.64 -6.96
CA ALA A 40 -9.12 -14.65 -6.43
C ALA A 40 -9.78 -16.04 -6.37
N LYS A 41 -11.04 -16.10 -5.92
CA LYS A 41 -11.84 -17.34 -5.88
C LYS A 41 -12.14 -17.89 -7.27
N ALA A 42 -12.35 -17.02 -8.25
CA ALA A 42 -12.56 -17.40 -9.65
C ALA A 42 -11.27 -17.79 -10.39
N ASP A 43 -10.11 -17.78 -9.73
CA ASP A 43 -8.77 -18.03 -10.29
C ASP A 43 -8.40 -17.16 -11.50
N THR A 44 -8.97 -15.96 -11.59
CA THR A 44 -8.77 -14.99 -12.68
C THR A 44 -7.57 -14.06 -12.43
N ALA A 45 -6.82 -14.29 -11.35
CA ALA A 45 -5.63 -13.52 -11.02
C ALA A 45 -4.52 -13.74 -12.04
N ASN A 46 -3.78 -12.70 -12.36
CA ASN A 46 -2.52 -12.84 -13.06
C ASN A 46 -1.55 -13.61 -12.13
N LYS A 47 -1.22 -14.82 -12.52
CA LYS A 47 -0.15 -15.62 -11.88
C LYS A 47 1.19 -14.98 -12.26
N LEU A 48 1.49 -13.81 -11.69
CA LEU A 48 2.80 -13.23 -11.79
C LEU A 48 3.75 -14.16 -11.02
N ARG A 49 4.76 -14.67 -11.68
CA ARG A 49 5.87 -15.34 -11.00
C ARG A 49 6.51 -14.30 -10.10
N ASP A 50 6.34 -14.48 -8.81
CA ASP A 50 6.87 -13.59 -7.80
C ASP A 50 7.75 -14.43 -6.87
N ASP A 51 9.07 -14.24 -7.00
CA ASP A 51 10.06 -14.95 -6.19
C ASP A 51 9.96 -14.60 -4.69
N GLN A 52 9.27 -13.49 -4.37
CA GLN A 52 9.02 -13.08 -2.98
C GLN A 52 7.84 -13.82 -2.33
N CYS A 53 6.91 -14.34 -3.14
CA CYS A 53 5.75 -15.11 -2.68
C CYS A 53 5.67 -16.44 -3.45
N PRO A 54 6.37 -17.47 -3.00
CA PRO A 54 6.55 -18.72 -3.77
C PRO A 54 5.30 -19.57 -3.92
N VAL A 55 4.28 -19.37 -3.09
CA VAL A 55 3.04 -20.14 -3.12
C VAL A 55 1.97 -19.32 -3.82
N ASN A 56 1.46 -19.78 -4.93
CA ASN A 56 0.26 -19.41 -5.71
C ASN A 56 -0.50 -18.11 -5.33
N SER A 57 0.20 -17.05 -4.92
CA SER A 57 -0.44 -15.82 -4.49
C SER A 57 -1.21 -15.18 -5.64
N LYS A 58 -2.43 -14.73 -5.33
CA LYS A 58 -3.28 -14.02 -6.28
C LYS A 58 -2.94 -12.53 -6.23
N ALA A 59 -2.37 -12.02 -7.32
CA ALA A 59 -1.86 -10.65 -7.34
C ALA A 59 -2.26 -9.88 -8.62
N TRP A 60 -2.34 -8.56 -8.49
CA TRP A 60 -2.67 -7.64 -9.59
C TRP A 60 -1.80 -6.38 -9.49
N TYR A 61 -1.19 -6.01 -10.59
CA TYR A 61 -0.35 -4.82 -10.72
C TYR A 61 -1.14 -3.68 -11.36
N GLY A 62 -0.97 -2.44 -10.88
CA GLY A 62 -1.38 -1.20 -11.55
C GLY A 62 -2.87 -1.11 -11.86
N GLN A 63 -3.72 -1.60 -10.95
CA GLN A 63 -5.16 -1.62 -11.21
C GLN A 63 -5.75 -0.20 -11.13
N PRO A 64 -6.54 0.25 -12.12
CA PRO A 64 -7.02 1.63 -12.22
C PRO A 64 -7.69 2.15 -10.95
N LYS A 65 -8.56 1.35 -10.31
CA LYS A 65 -9.23 1.72 -9.05
C LYS A 65 -8.26 1.90 -7.90
N CYS A 66 -7.25 1.03 -7.82
CA CYS A 66 -6.24 1.09 -6.78
C CYS A 66 -5.29 2.28 -6.99
N GLU A 67 -4.93 2.59 -8.24
CA GLU A 67 -4.12 3.77 -8.55
C GLU A 67 -4.88 5.07 -8.24
N TYR A 68 -6.21 5.08 -8.41
CA TYR A 68 -7.04 6.18 -7.94
C TYR A 68 -6.92 6.36 -6.41
N VAL A 69 -7.05 5.27 -5.64
CA VAL A 69 -6.86 5.30 -4.18
C VAL A 69 -5.47 5.79 -3.81
N MET A 70 -4.43 5.38 -4.53
CA MET A 70 -3.05 5.82 -4.30
C MET A 70 -2.92 7.34 -4.43
N VAL A 71 -3.54 7.95 -5.45
CA VAL A 71 -3.54 9.41 -5.63
C VAL A 71 -4.37 10.09 -4.54
N ASP A 72 -5.52 9.56 -4.15
CA ASP A 72 -6.33 10.10 -3.06
C ASP A 72 -5.60 10.05 -1.71
N CYS A 73 -4.81 9.00 -1.46
CA CYS A 73 -4.01 8.87 -0.24
C CYS A 73 -2.73 9.71 -0.23
N LEU A 74 -2.25 10.19 -1.40
CA LEU A 74 -0.97 10.88 -1.51
C LEU A 74 -0.79 12.02 -0.48
N PRO A 75 -1.74 12.95 -0.29
CA PRO A 75 -1.57 14.02 0.69
C PRO A 75 -1.43 13.54 2.12
N LYS A 76 -2.16 12.48 2.48
CA LYS A 76 -2.07 11.86 3.81
C LYS A 76 -0.68 11.25 4.02
N VAL A 77 -0.14 10.56 3.01
CA VAL A 77 1.20 9.98 3.09
C VAL A 77 2.27 11.08 3.14
N GLU A 78 2.13 12.18 2.39
CA GLU A 78 3.02 13.35 2.48
C GLU A 78 3.01 13.97 3.87
N GLU A 79 1.83 14.11 4.49
CA GLU A 79 1.68 14.63 5.86
C GLU A 79 2.40 13.72 6.88
N LEU A 80 2.19 12.40 6.78
CA LEU A 80 2.75 11.42 7.70
C LEU A 80 4.28 11.30 7.59
N THR A 81 4.83 11.47 6.39
CA THR A 81 6.26 11.30 6.12
C THR A 81 7.06 12.60 6.18
N GLY A 82 6.39 13.74 5.97
CA GLY A 82 7.01 15.06 5.82
C GLY A 82 7.72 15.24 4.46
N LEU A 83 7.47 14.33 3.50
CA LEU A 83 8.07 14.34 2.17
C LEU A 83 7.12 14.92 1.13
N LYS A 84 7.63 15.29 -0.04
CA LYS A 84 6.88 15.54 -1.27
C LYS A 84 7.06 14.36 -2.20
N LEU A 85 5.96 13.74 -2.63
CA LEU A 85 5.99 12.43 -3.25
C LEU A 85 5.44 12.46 -4.68
N PHE A 86 6.02 11.60 -5.56
CA PHE A 86 5.38 11.15 -6.78
C PHE A 86 4.79 9.76 -6.58
N PRO A 87 3.56 9.49 -7.01
CA PRO A 87 3.03 8.14 -7.04
C PRO A 87 3.77 7.30 -8.08
N THR A 88 3.91 6.00 -7.84
CA THR A 88 4.55 5.09 -8.80
C THR A 88 3.59 4.04 -9.33
N TYR A 89 3.14 3.10 -8.52
CA TYR A 89 2.17 2.08 -8.89
C TYR A 89 1.51 1.47 -7.66
N THR A 90 0.47 0.69 -7.89
CA THR A 90 -0.17 -0.11 -6.86
C THR A 90 0.00 -1.60 -7.12
N TYR A 91 -0.02 -2.37 -6.04
CA TYR A 91 -0.06 -3.82 -6.09
C TYR A 91 -1.14 -4.34 -5.16
N MET A 92 -1.93 -5.30 -5.63
CA MET A 92 -2.97 -5.95 -4.85
C MET A 92 -2.61 -7.42 -4.64
N ARG A 93 -2.85 -7.92 -3.43
CA ARG A 93 -2.78 -9.36 -3.15
C ARG A 93 -3.95 -9.83 -2.31
N VAL A 94 -4.42 -11.02 -2.61
CA VAL A 94 -5.29 -11.80 -1.73
C VAL A 94 -4.50 -13.02 -1.30
N TYR A 95 -4.05 -13.00 -0.06
CA TYR A 95 -3.30 -14.09 0.56
C TYR A 95 -4.24 -15.14 1.13
N GLY A 96 -3.85 -16.39 1.02
CA GLY A 96 -4.49 -17.54 1.63
C GLY A 96 -3.57 -18.28 2.62
N PRO A 97 -4.08 -19.29 3.35
CA PRO A 97 -3.31 -20.10 4.27
C PRO A 97 -2.08 -20.71 3.61
N GLY A 98 -0.96 -20.72 4.32
CA GLY A 98 0.32 -21.22 3.84
C GLY A 98 1.13 -20.24 2.99
N GLU A 99 0.56 -19.10 2.62
CA GLU A 99 1.29 -18.07 1.87
C GLU A 99 2.19 -17.24 2.81
N LEU A 100 3.27 -16.76 2.26
CA LEU A 100 4.27 -15.96 2.98
C LEU A 100 4.85 -14.89 2.07
N LEU A 101 5.60 -13.96 2.64
CA LEU A 101 6.40 -12.99 1.90
C LEU A 101 7.85 -13.11 2.39
N HIS A 102 8.76 -13.54 1.50
CA HIS A 102 10.17 -13.66 1.87
C HIS A 102 10.78 -12.32 2.28
N GLN A 103 11.78 -12.37 3.16
CA GLN A 103 12.52 -11.18 3.57
C GLN A 103 13.20 -10.54 2.36
N HIS A 104 12.92 -9.26 2.15
CA HIS A 104 13.48 -8.46 1.05
C HIS A 104 13.54 -6.98 1.41
N GLN A 105 14.20 -6.22 0.57
CA GLN A 105 14.06 -4.78 0.45
C GLN A 105 13.43 -4.46 -0.89
N ASP A 106 12.67 -3.39 -0.94
CA ASP A 106 11.96 -2.99 -2.13
C ASP A 106 12.89 -2.43 -3.22
N ARG A 107 12.39 -2.44 -4.44
CA ARG A 107 13.04 -1.78 -5.59
C ARG A 107 12.82 -0.25 -5.56
N PRO A 108 13.62 0.53 -6.33
CA PRO A 108 13.55 2.01 -6.30
C PRO A 108 12.15 2.63 -6.47
N SER A 109 11.26 2.03 -7.25
CA SER A 109 9.88 2.52 -7.40
C SER A 109 9.02 2.36 -6.13
N CYS A 110 9.51 1.69 -5.11
CA CYS A 110 8.87 1.45 -3.82
C CYS A 110 9.65 2.14 -2.69
N GLU A 111 10.31 3.27 -2.96
CA GLU A 111 11.11 4.00 -1.96
C GLU A 111 10.30 4.30 -0.70
N ILE A 112 9.07 4.77 -0.87
CA ILE A 112 8.09 4.96 0.19
C ILE A 112 6.89 4.05 -0.11
N SER A 113 6.72 3.06 0.74
CA SER A 113 5.67 2.05 0.59
C SER A 113 4.61 2.17 1.67
N VAL A 114 3.37 1.87 1.32
CA VAL A 114 2.24 1.76 2.23
C VAL A 114 1.61 0.39 2.02
N THR A 115 1.66 -0.49 3.01
CA THR A 115 0.90 -1.74 3.00
C THR A 115 -0.36 -1.58 3.83
N ILE A 116 -1.52 -1.87 3.25
CA ILE A 116 -2.84 -1.66 3.85
C ILE A 116 -3.55 -2.99 3.95
N ASN A 117 -3.99 -3.38 5.13
CA ASN A 117 -4.95 -4.48 5.29
C ASN A 117 -6.35 -3.95 4.97
N LEU A 118 -6.87 -4.24 3.78
CA LEU A 118 -8.23 -3.83 3.38
C LEU A 118 -9.32 -4.65 4.08
N GLY A 119 -8.99 -5.90 4.47
CA GLY A 119 -9.92 -6.80 5.14
C GLY A 119 -9.43 -8.23 5.16
N GLN A 120 -10.05 -9.04 5.99
CA GLN A 120 -9.77 -10.46 6.16
C GLN A 120 -11.05 -11.23 6.50
N SER A 121 -11.04 -12.54 6.28
CA SER A 121 -12.25 -13.38 6.44
C SER A 121 -12.64 -13.63 7.87
N ASN A 122 -11.65 -13.80 8.76
CA ASN A 122 -11.81 -14.12 10.16
C ASN A 122 -10.90 -13.29 11.04
N ASP A 123 -11.06 -13.40 12.36
CA ASP A 123 -10.21 -12.70 13.32
C ASP A 123 -8.91 -13.49 13.53
N PHE A 124 -7.84 -13.05 12.88
CA PHE A 124 -6.48 -13.52 13.06
C PHE A 124 -5.48 -12.38 12.91
N ASP A 125 -4.36 -12.46 13.58
CA ASP A 125 -3.25 -11.52 13.42
C ASP A 125 -2.16 -12.14 12.53
N TRP A 126 -1.78 -11.40 11.48
CA TRP A 126 -0.69 -11.76 10.58
C TRP A 126 0.25 -10.57 10.39
N PRO A 127 1.20 -10.40 11.32
CA PRO A 127 2.05 -9.22 11.36
C PRO A 127 2.97 -9.16 10.15
N ILE A 128 3.35 -7.95 9.77
CA ILE A 128 4.51 -7.72 8.94
C ILE A 128 5.73 -7.53 9.83
N TRP A 129 6.82 -8.18 9.50
CA TRP A 129 8.07 -8.10 10.22
C TRP A 129 9.00 -7.08 9.59
N TYR A 130 9.73 -6.39 10.43
CA TYR A 130 10.77 -5.44 10.05
C TYR A 130 12.08 -5.77 10.77
N ALA A 131 13.21 -5.69 10.05
CA ALA A 131 14.52 -5.68 10.66
C ALA A 131 15.04 -4.25 10.76
N ASP A 132 15.74 -3.92 11.85
CA ASP A 132 16.43 -2.64 11.97
C ASP A 132 17.53 -2.57 10.89
N PRO A 133 17.56 -1.52 10.04
CA PRO A 133 18.57 -1.40 8.99
C PRO A 133 20.00 -1.33 9.50
N GLU A 134 20.21 -0.86 10.73
CA GLU A 134 21.53 -0.74 11.37
C GLU A 134 21.94 -2.01 12.12
N ASP A 135 20.96 -2.81 12.57
CA ASP A 135 21.17 -4.10 13.26
C ASP A 135 20.09 -5.13 12.88
N LEU A 136 20.38 -5.94 11.86
CA LEU A 136 19.48 -6.95 11.34
C LEU A 136 19.08 -8.06 12.34
N THR A 137 19.72 -8.11 13.51
CA THR A 137 19.32 -9.02 14.61
C THR A 137 18.10 -8.52 15.36
N ILE A 138 17.84 -7.21 15.30
CA ILE A 138 16.65 -6.59 15.88
C ILE A 138 15.50 -6.74 14.88
N ARG A 139 14.52 -7.57 15.25
CA ARG A 139 13.34 -7.88 14.43
C ARG A 139 12.08 -7.53 15.18
N MET A 140 11.16 -6.81 14.51
CA MET A 140 9.93 -6.33 15.12
C MET A 140 8.71 -6.76 14.31
N PRO A 141 7.78 -7.52 14.89
CA PRO A 141 6.48 -7.74 14.29
C PRO A 141 5.62 -6.50 14.48
N VAL A 142 4.91 -6.11 13.44
CA VAL A 142 3.93 -5.03 13.50
C VAL A 142 2.60 -5.55 13.00
N SER A 143 1.63 -5.57 13.89
CA SER A 143 0.25 -5.90 13.55
C SER A 143 -0.36 -4.77 12.71
N VAL A 144 -1.04 -5.14 11.63
CA VAL A 144 -1.76 -4.22 10.76
C VAL A 144 -3.20 -4.72 10.66
N PRO A 145 -4.07 -4.35 11.60
CA PRO A 145 -5.46 -4.79 11.60
C PRO A 145 -6.22 -4.24 10.39
N PRO A 146 -7.41 -4.77 10.08
CA PRO A 146 -8.23 -4.27 8.98
C PRO A 146 -8.40 -2.74 9.01
N LEU A 147 -8.38 -2.11 7.84
CA LEU A 147 -8.42 -0.67 7.59
C LEU A 147 -7.18 0.12 8.04
N SER A 148 -6.19 -0.55 8.64
CA SER A 148 -4.93 0.06 9.07
C SER A 148 -3.82 -0.14 8.04
N ALA A 149 -2.75 0.63 8.18
CA ALA A 149 -1.61 0.61 7.28
C ALA A 149 -0.27 0.67 8.01
N MET A 150 0.77 0.25 7.30
CA MET A 150 2.16 0.54 7.62
C MET A 150 2.76 1.37 6.50
N VAL A 151 3.28 2.56 6.83
CA VAL A 151 4.07 3.41 5.94
C VAL A 151 5.54 3.16 6.24
N TYR A 152 6.37 2.87 5.23
CA TYR A 152 7.77 2.53 5.46
C TYR A 152 8.67 2.89 4.28
N ARG A 153 9.99 3.00 4.56
CA ARG A 153 11.03 3.20 3.55
C ARG A 153 11.43 1.86 2.96
N GLY A 154 10.73 1.45 1.89
CA GLY A 154 10.84 0.11 1.33
C GLY A 154 12.26 -0.27 0.89
N CYS A 155 13.02 0.68 0.32
CA CYS A 155 14.40 0.45 -0.10
C CYS A 155 15.41 0.35 1.05
N GLU A 156 15.03 0.84 2.24
CA GLU A 156 15.96 0.91 3.39
C GLU A 156 15.69 -0.20 4.42
N VAL A 157 14.41 -0.60 4.59
CA VAL A 157 13.99 -1.48 5.68
C VAL A 157 13.74 -2.89 5.16
N PRO A 158 14.53 -3.90 5.56
CA PRO A 158 14.21 -5.30 5.27
C PRO A 158 12.90 -5.70 5.94
N HIS A 159 11.99 -6.30 5.19
CA HIS A 159 10.68 -6.67 5.69
C HIS A 159 10.18 -7.99 5.08
N TRP A 160 9.26 -8.66 5.78
CA TRP A 160 8.72 -9.96 5.38
C TRP A 160 7.43 -10.28 6.13
N ARG A 161 6.76 -11.36 5.73
CA ARG A 161 5.71 -12.02 6.49
C ARG A 161 6.00 -13.50 6.59
N ASP A 162 5.90 -14.04 7.79
CA ASP A 162 5.95 -15.48 8.02
C ASP A 162 4.74 -16.15 7.38
N GLU A 163 4.72 -17.48 7.35
CA GLU A 163 3.61 -18.25 6.80
C GLU A 163 2.27 -17.86 7.46
N LEU A 164 1.27 -17.58 6.62
CA LEU A 164 -0.08 -17.25 7.08
C LEU A 164 -0.76 -18.52 7.65
N ILE A 165 -0.90 -18.56 8.95
CA ILE A 165 -1.61 -19.61 9.66
C ILE A 165 -2.98 -19.07 10.09
N THR A 166 -4.04 -19.72 9.63
CA THR A 166 -5.42 -19.31 9.88
C THR A 166 -6.25 -20.45 10.41
N PRO A 167 -7.41 -20.17 11.08
CA PRO A 167 -8.32 -21.19 11.55
C PRO A 167 -8.88 -22.09 10.45
N GLU A 168 -9.19 -21.52 9.29
CA GLU A 168 -9.86 -22.21 8.19
C GLU A 168 -9.03 -22.19 6.90
N THR A 169 -9.08 -23.26 6.14
CA THR A 169 -8.35 -23.37 4.85
C THR A 169 -8.91 -22.46 3.75
N THR A 170 -10.08 -21.88 3.96
CA THR A 170 -10.73 -20.93 3.05
C THR A 170 -10.50 -19.47 3.45
N ASP A 171 -9.75 -19.23 4.51
CA ASP A 171 -9.43 -17.90 4.98
C ASP A 171 -8.61 -17.10 3.97
N TRP A 172 -8.69 -15.80 4.11
CA TRP A 172 -7.97 -14.87 3.23
C TRP A 172 -7.70 -13.55 3.94
N GLN A 173 -6.64 -12.87 3.49
CA GLN A 173 -6.36 -11.48 3.81
C GLN A 173 -6.11 -10.70 2.53
N CYS A 174 -6.80 -9.56 2.36
CA CYS A 174 -6.72 -8.69 1.20
C CYS A 174 -5.80 -7.50 1.51
N GLN A 175 -4.68 -7.39 0.78
CA GLN A 175 -3.67 -6.35 0.96
C GLN A 175 -3.59 -5.45 -0.26
N LEU A 176 -3.59 -4.13 -0.03
CA LEU A 176 -3.27 -3.13 -1.03
C LEU A 176 -1.94 -2.48 -0.70
N PHE A 177 -1.05 -2.42 -1.68
CA PHE A 177 0.23 -1.74 -1.60
C PHE A 177 0.20 -0.49 -2.47
N LEU A 178 0.51 0.66 -1.87
CA LEU A 178 0.69 1.93 -2.57
C LEU A 178 2.16 2.29 -2.54
N HIS A 179 2.72 2.65 -3.68
CA HIS A 179 4.13 2.97 -3.77
C HIS A 179 4.35 4.39 -4.28
N TYR A 180 5.34 5.04 -3.69
CA TYR A 180 5.72 6.42 -3.98
C TYR A 180 7.25 6.56 -3.97
N VAL A 181 7.72 7.67 -4.53
CA VAL A 181 9.12 8.10 -4.44
C VAL A 181 9.20 9.55 -3.98
N ASP A 182 10.24 9.90 -3.23
CA ASP A 182 10.49 11.29 -2.86
C ASP A 182 10.83 12.11 -4.13
N ARG A 183 10.09 13.21 -4.37
CA ARG A 183 10.31 14.12 -5.50
C ARG A 183 11.72 14.67 -5.55
N HIS A 184 12.36 14.82 -4.39
CA HIS A 184 13.70 15.39 -4.21
C HIS A 184 14.73 14.32 -3.85
N GLY A 185 14.32 13.05 -3.80
CA GLY A 185 15.15 11.91 -3.44
C GLY A 185 15.84 11.24 -4.63
N PRO A 186 16.71 10.26 -4.35
CA PRO A 186 17.49 9.56 -5.38
C PRO A 186 16.63 8.67 -6.31
N CYS A 187 15.41 8.34 -5.92
CA CYS A 187 14.51 7.47 -6.68
C CYS A 187 13.47 8.22 -7.53
N SER A 188 13.53 9.57 -7.59
CA SER A 188 12.53 10.42 -8.27
C SER A 188 12.30 10.06 -9.74
N GLN A 189 13.31 9.57 -10.45
CA GLN A 189 13.20 9.08 -11.84
C GLN A 189 12.32 7.83 -11.98
N SER A 190 11.90 7.21 -10.87
CA SER A 190 10.94 6.08 -10.85
C SER A 190 9.49 6.53 -10.71
N ALA A 191 9.20 7.84 -10.80
CA ALA A 191 7.85 8.36 -10.86
C ALA A 191 6.99 7.57 -11.88
N TYR A 192 5.73 7.33 -11.54
CA TYR A 192 4.78 6.53 -12.33
C TYR A 192 5.27 5.13 -12.71
N ASP A 193 6.25 4.59 -11.97
CA ASP A 193 6.95 3.33 -12.29
C ASP A 193 7.58 3.35 -13.70
N ARG A 194 8.10 4.52 -14.12
CA ARG A 194 8.64 4.80 -15.47
C ARG A 194 7.63 4.63 -16.61
N ARG A 195 6.34 4.60 -16.29
CA ARG A 195 5.25 4.66 -17.27
C ARG A 195 5.01 6.11 -17.66
N GLU A 196 4.44 6.32 -18.83
CA GLU A 196 4.04 7.65 -19.29
C GLU A 196 2.99 8.29 -18.36
N LYS A 197 2.10 7.47 -17.80
CA LYS A 197 1.04 7.90 -16.88
C LYS A 197 0.53 6.75 -16.01
N LEU A 198 -0.20 7.09 -14.96
CA LEU A 198 -0.97 6.13 -14.17
C LEU A 198 -2.16 5.57 -14.96
N PHE A 199 -2.61 4.37 -14.59
CA PHE A 199 -3.79 3.71 -15.18
C PHE A 199 -5.10 4.13 -14.47
N ILE A 200 -5.27 5.39 -14.14
CA ILE A 200 -6.45 5.89 -13.43
C ILE A 200 -7.67 5.80 -14.34
N GLU A 201 -8.79 5.28 -13.80
CA GLU A 201 -10.08 5.29 -14.50
C GLU A 201 -10.55 6.73 -14.74
N PRO A 202 -11.28 6.99 -15.84
CA PRO A 202 -11.85 8.31 -16.09
C PRO A 202 -12.68 8.78 -14.88
N ILE A 203 -12.48 10.04 -14.49
CA ILE A 203 -13.20 10.68 -13.40
C ILE A 203 -14.72 10.54 -13.63
N GLY A 204 -15.45 10.09 -12.60
CA GLY A 204 -16.90 9.96 -12.62
C GLY A 204 -17.44 8.59 -13.07
N THR A 205 -16.61 7.66 -13.55
CA THR A 205 -17.05 6.32 -13.96
C THR A 205 -16.80 5.25 -12.89
N SER A 206 -15.81 5.47 -12.02
CA SER A 206 -15.44 4.53 -10.96
C SER A 206 -16.36 4.60 -9.75
N GLU A 207 -16.77 3.43 -9.21
CA GLU A 207 -17.50 3.38 -7.94
C GLU A 207 -16.66 3.88 -6.76
N VAL A 208 -15.37 3.60 -6.76
CA VAL A 208 -14.41 4.15 -5.78
C VAL A 208 -14.41 5.68 -5.82
N TYR A 209 -14.44 6.28 -7.01
CA TYR A 209 -14.55 7.73 -7.17
C TYR A 209 -15.83 8.28 -6.53
N LYS A 210 -16.98 7.64 -6.77
CA LYS A 210 -18.25 8.08 -6.20
C LYS A 210 -18.26 8.00 -4.68
N ILE A 211 -17.71 6.93 -4.10
CA ILE A 211 -17.60 6.77 -2.64
C ILE A 211 -16.73 7.89 -2.07
N LEU A 212 -15.58 8.19 -2.68
CA LEU A 212 -14.69 9.25 -2.21
C LEU A 212 -15.26 10.65 -2.39
N GLN A 213 -16.00 10.89 -3.47
CA GLN A 213 -16.70 12.16 -3.74
C GLN A 213 -17.84 12.44 -2.75
N ALA A 214 -18.56 11.41 -2.32
CA ALA A 214 -19.66 11.56 -1.35
C ALA A 214 -19.18 12.08 0.02
N ARG A 215 -17.88 12.18 0.25
CA ARG A 215 -17.26 12.70 1.48
C ARG A 215 -17.03 14.20 1.51
N THR A 216 -17.55 14.96 0.53
CA THR A 216 -17.60 16.42 0.56
C THR A 216 -16.32 17.13 1.02
N ASP A 217 -15.20 16.93 0.34
CA ASP A 217 -14.03 17.82 0.46
C ASP A 217 -13.68 18.39 -0.92
N ASN A 218 -14.04 19.65 -1.15
CA ASN A 218 -13.74 20.39 -2.39
C ASN A 218 -12.24 20.45 -2.72
N ASP A 219 -11.36 20.24 -1.73
CA ASP A 219 -9.90 20.23 -1.91
C ASP A 219 -9.38 19.01 -2.72
N ARG A 220 -10.17 17.95 -2.90
CA ARG A 220 -9.74 16.75 -3.60
C ARG A 220 -9.76 16.87 -5.12
N LEU A 221 -10.68 17.64 -5.67
CA LEU A 221 -10.79 17.86 -7.12
C LEU A 221 -9.59 18.63 -7.69
N ILE A 222 -9.05 19.57 -6.91
CA ILE A 222 -7.89 20.39 -7.29
C ILE A 222 -6.61 19.55 -7.46
N ARG A 223 -6.51 18.41 -6.77
CA ARG A 223 -5.31 17.56 -6.75
C ARG A 223 -5.14 16.67 -7.97
N PHE A 224 -6.23 16.33 -8.66
CA PHE A 224 -6.16 15.56 -9.91
C PHE A 224 -5.63 16.39 -11.08
N ASP A 225 -5.87 17.68 -11.06
CA ASP A 225 -5.37 18.61 -12.09
C ASP A 225 -3.85 18.81 -11.96
N ILE A 226 -3.32 18.81 -10.73
CA ILE A 226 -1.88 18.91 -10.48
C ILE A 226 -1.10 17.71 -11.05
N VAL A 227 -1.66 16.51 -10.96
CA VAL A 227 -1.01 15.29 -11.51
C VAL A 227 -1.01 15.30 -13.04
N LYS A 228 -1.91 16.06 -13.69
CA LYS A 228 -1.96 16.22 -15.15
C LYS A 228 -1.05 17.33 -15.68
N GLU A 229 -0.79 18.37 -14.89
CA GLU A 229 0.00 19.52 -15.31
C GLU A 229 1.51 19.32 -15.13
N GLU A 230 1.92 18.39 -14.26
CA GLU A 230 3.34 18.09 -13.99
C GLU A 230 3.87 16.85 -14.75
N ALA A 231 3.08 16.25 -15.61
CA ALA A 231 3.44 15.17 -16.55
C ALA A 231 3.63 15.74 -17.96
#